data_a97c471cd1b625606cf34567ca91a977
#
_entry.id   a97c471cd1b625606cf34567ca91a977
#
_cell.length_a   1.000
_cell.length_b   1.000
_cell.length_c   1.000
_cell.angle_alpha   90.00
_cell.angle_beta   90.00
_cell.angle_gamma   90.00
#
_symmetry.space_group_name_H-M   'P 1'
#
loop_
_entity.id
_entity.type
_entity.pdbx_description
1 polymer ?
#
loop_
_entity_poly.entity_id
_entity_poly.type
_entity_poly.pdbx_seq_one_letter_code
_entity_poly.pdbx_strand_id
1 'polypeptide(L)'
;VQYILTLSRTAVIVRHWFEIDLADASMEHGARIELRELAAHPRRGSESAAQLVAVDRPLWRADLFDRLTDAPGTFGVAHYHPQFLGHEPCPRVWDAKLTADPWSWLGDQFAQLGAVGGTEPWPVNPADGPELTRLSAEIVSLARQLGPDRCRSAARCYELTWDAAESVRLMIGYLRRPDLLDEERVAPWRGAGRAGCGSV
;
A
#
# COMPACT_ATOMS: atom_id res chain seq x y z
N VAL A 1 -9.50 -6.12 -0.24
CA VAL A 1 -9.03 -7.53 -0.31
C VAL A 1 -7.55 -7.57 0.02
N GLN A 2 -7.13 -8.58 0.77
CA GLN A 2 -5.74 -8.81 1.15
C GLN A 2 -5.47 -10.32 1.13
N TYR A 3 -4.30 -10.70 0.64
CA TYR A 3 -3.80 -12.07 0.69
C TYR A 3 -2.58 -12.11 1.61
N ILE A 4 -2.47 -13.16 2.39
CA ILE A 4 -1.32 -13.41 3.27
C ILE A 4 -0.85 -14.84 3.03
N LEU A 5 0.39 -14.96 2.54
CA LEU A 5 1.06 -16.24 2.35
C LEU A 5 2.11 -16.35 3.47
N THR A 6 1.99 -17.38 4.29
CA THR A 6 2.93 -17.59 5.41
C THR A 6 3.92 -18.70 5.07
N LEU A 7 5.18 -18.41 5.27
CA LEU A 7 6.30 -19.34 5.21
C LEU A 7 6.72 -19.70 6.64
N SER A 8 7.89 -20.25 6.87
CA SER A 8 8.29 -20.65 8.21
C SER A 8 8.68 -19.47 9.10
N ARG A 9 9.30 -18.43 8.54
CA ARG A 9 9.80 -17.23 9.23
C ARG A 9 9.38 -15.92 8.57
N THR A 10 8.79 -15.99 7.41
CA THR A 10 8.44 -14.84 6.59
C THR A 10 6.98 -14.93 6.18
N ALA A 11 6.30 -13.80 6.06
CA ALA A 11 5.01 -13.68 5.41
C ALA A 11 5.12 -12.77 4.19
N VAL A 12 4.39 -13.12 3.13
CA VAL A 12 4.15 -12.22 1.99
C VAL A 12 2.74 -11.69 2.11
N ILE A 13 2.59 -10.38 2.18
CA ILE A 13 1.30 -9.70 2.19
C ILE A 13 1.11 -9.03 0.85
N VAL A 14 0.01 -9.35 0.17
CA VAL A 14 -0.40 -8.70 -1.08
C VAL A 14 -1.74 -8.05 -0.85
N ARG A 15 -1.83 -6.73 -1.05
CA ARG A 15 -3.06 -5.98 -0.83
C ARG A 15 -3.19 -4.81 -1.80
N HIS A 16 -4.41 -4.38 -2.07
CA HIS A 16 -4.64 -3.07 -2.66
C HIS A 16 -4.44 -2.00 -1.60
N TRP A 17 -3.73 -0.94 -1.95
CA TRP A 17 -3.40 0.15 -1.05
C TRP A 17 -3.67 1.50 -1.70
N PHE A 18 -3.93 2.50 -0.87
CA PHE A 18 -4.05 3.90 -1.25
C PHE A 18 -3.12 4.73 -0.39
N GLU A 19 -2.59 5.75 -0.99
CA GLU A 19 -1.70 6.67 -0.31
C GLU A 19 -1.93 8.07 -0.90
N ILE A 20 -1.89 9.10 -0.07
CA ILE A 20 -1.98 10.48 -0.52
C ILE A 20 -0.58 11.07 -0.40
N ASP A 21 -0.05 11.55 -1.52
CA ASP A 21 1.19 12.31 -1.50
C ASP A 21 0.92 13.67 -0.85
N LEU A 22 1.61 13.94 0.25
CA LEU A 22 1.41 15.17 1.03
C LEU A 22 2.01 16.40 0.33
N ALA A 23 2.85 16.20 -0.68
CA ALA A 23 3.48 17.30 -1.40
C ALA A 23 2.54 17.97 -2.40
N ASP A 24 1.72 17.18 -3.11
CA ASP A 24 0.81 17.68 -4.14
C ASP A 24 -0.65 17.23 -3.94
N ALA A 25 -0.93 16.54 -2.82
CA ALA A 25 -2.23 15.96 -2.49
C ALA A 25 -2.76 14.98 -3.55
N SER A 26 -1.89 14.44 -4.39
CA SER A 26 -2.27 13.41 -5.36
C SER A 26 -2.51 12.07 -4.66
N MET A 27 -3.47 11.31 -5.17
CA MET A 27 -3.71 9.96 -4.70
C MET A 27 -2.94 8.94 -5.54
N GLU A 28 -2.12 8.15 -4.86
CA GLU A 28 -1.45 6.97 -5.41
C GLU A 28 -2.20 5.71 -4.97
N HIS A 29 -2.35 4.73 -5.85
CA HIS A 29 -3.01 3.48 -5.52
C HIS A 29 -2.54 2.31 -6.38
N GLY A 30 -2.71 1.10 -5.88
CA GLY A 30 -2.36 -0.11 -6.62
C GLY A 30 -2.06 -1.29 -5.70
N ALA A 31 -1.29 -2.24 -6.22
CA ALA A 31 -0.87 -3.40 -5.45
C ALA A 31 0.35 -3.06 -4.59
N ARG A 32 0.22 -3.28 -3.29
CA ARG A 32 1.33 -3.25 -2.33
C ARG A 32 1.69 -4.67 -1.95
N ILE A 33 2.96 -5.01 -2.09
CA ILE A 33 3.52 -6.30 -1.75
C ILE A 33 4.57 -6.09 -0.67
N GLU A 34 4.38 -6.73 0.48
CA GLU A 34 5.30 -6.63 1.61
C GLU A 34 5.84 -8.01 2.00
N LEU A 35 7.15 -8.10 2.22
CA LEU A 35 7.74 -9.17 3.01
C LEU A 35 7.82 -8.73 4.47
N ARG A 36 7.36 -9.58 5.35
CA ARG A 36 7.35 -9.31 6.80
C ARG A 36 7.89 -10.51 7.57
N GLU A 37 8.52 -10.22 8.69
CA GLU A 37 8.95 -11.25 9.63
C GLU A 37 7.75 -11.91 10.31
N LEU A 38 7.82 -13.22 10.51
CA LEU A 38 6.91 -13.96 11.38
C LEU A 38 7.61 -14.18 12.73
N ALA A 39 7.09 -13.54 13.75
CA ALA A 39 7.54 -13.73 15.12
C ALA A 39 6.68 -14.76 15.85
N ALA A 40 7.33 -15.71 16.50
CA ALA A 40 6.66 -16.64 17.38
C ALA A 40 6.30 -15.94 18.70
N HIS A 41 5.04 -16.04 19.11
CA HIS A 41 4.62 -15.57 20.42
C HIS A 41 4.85 -16.63 21.50
N PRO A 42 5.48 -16.28 22.63
CA PRO A 42 5.59 -17.19 23.76
C PRO A 42 4.19 -17.49 24.31
N ARG A 43 3.93 -18.76 24.57
CA ARG A 43 2.69 -19.20 25.16
C ARG A 43 2.73 -19.09 26.66
N ARG A 44 1.57 -18.75 27.23
CA ARG A 44 1.30 -18.90 28.65
C ARG A 44 0.39 -20.12 28.83
N GLY A 45 0.86 -21.11 29.56
CA GLY A 45 0.04 -22.27 29.93
C GLY A 45 0.38 -23.54 29.15
N SER A 46 -0.65 -24.30 28.74
CA SER A 46 -0.52 -25.66 28.21
C SER A 46 0.29 -25.74 26.91
N GLU A 47 1.03 -26.80 26.74
CA GLU A 47 1.60 -27.17 25.45
C GLU A 47 0.47 -27.49 24.46
N SER A 48 0.54 -26.89 23.30
CA SER A 48 -0.39 -27.13 22.20
C SER A 48 0.38 -27.23 20.90
N ALA A 49 -0.04 -28.08 19.98
CA ALA A 49 0.59 -28.25 18.68
C ALA A 49 0.50 -27.00 17.80
N ALA A 50 -0.47 -26.10 18.06
CA ALA A 50 -0.62 -24.86 17.32
C ALA A 50 0.28 -23.75 17.90
N GLN A 51 1.29 -23.30 17.22
CA GLN A 51 2.10 -22.16 17.62
C GLN A 51 1.41 -20.85 17.20
N LEU A 52 1.27 -19.92 18.15
CA LEU A 52 0.84 -18.58 17.81
C LEU A 52 1.98 -17.82 17.15
N VAL A 53 1.75 -17.32 15.96
CA VAL A 53 2.68 -16.44 15.23
C VAL A 53 2.02 -15.10 14.97
N ALA A 54 2.80 -14.04 14.98
CA ALA A 54 2.37 -12.71 14.57
C ALA A 54 3.17 -12.25 13.35
N VAL A 55 2.49 -11.56 12.45
CA VAL A 55 3.17 -10.81 11.39
C VAL A 55 3.78 -9.57 12.03
N ASP A 56 5.10 -9.49 12.02
CA ASP A 56 5.86 -8.45 12.70
C ASP A 56 6.45 -7.44 11.70
N ARG A 57 7.69 -7.02 11.91
CA ARG A 57 8.33 -5.93 11.17
C ARG A 57 8.40 -6.20 9.67
N PRO A 58 8.27 -5.14 8.84
CA PRO A 58 8.50 -5.25 7.42
C PRO A 58 10.00 -5.46 7.12
N LEU A 59 10.26 -6.22 6.06
CA LEU A 59 11.60 -6.53 5.59
C LEU A 59 11.89 -5.89 4.23
N TRP A 60 10.89 -5.90 3.35
CA TRP A 60 10.94 -5.39 1.99
C TRP A 60 9.53 -5.02 1.52
N ARG A 61 9.40 -4.05 0.60
CA ARG A 61 8.11 -3.65 0.06
C ARG A 61 8.24 -3.17 -1.38
N ALA A 62 7.28 -3.53 -2.23
CA ALA A 62 7.04 -2.89 -3.51
C ALA A 62 5.64 -2.31 -3.58
N ASP A 63 5.55 -1.12 -4.15
CA ASP A 63 4.33 -0.38 -4.40
C ASP A 63 4.15 -0.22 -5.92
N LEU A 64 3.31 -1.08 -6.51
CA LEU A 64 3.01 -1.08 -7.94
C LEU A 64 1.81 -0.16 -8.17
N PHE A 65 2.08 1.15 -8.14
CA PHE A 65 1.06 2.18 -8.07
C PHE A 65 0.98 3.03 -9.32
N ASP A 66 -0.24 3.53 -9.58
CA ASP A 66 -0.54 4.67 -10.44
C ASP A 66 -0.99 5.85 -9.59
N ARG A 67 -0.86 7.05 -10.14
CA ARG A 67 -1.71 8.15 -9.69
C ARG A 67 -3.13 7.93 -10.18
N LEU A 68 -4.11 8.29 -9.36
CA LEU A 68 -5.52 8.15 -9.75
C LEU A 68 -5.88 9.01 -10.96
N THR A 69 -5.15 10.08 -11.23
CA THR A 69 -5.30 10.96 -12.40
C THR A 69 -4.71 10.38 -13.68
N ASP A 70 -3.78 9.42 -13.57
CA ASP A 70 -3.09 8.84 -14.72
C ASP A 70 -3.95 7.79 -15.45
N ALA A 71 -3.55 7.41 -16.64
CA ALA A 71 -4.14 6.27 -17.32
C ALA A 71 -3.86 4.99 -16.52
N PRO A 72 -4.86 4.10 -16.33
CA PRO A 72 -4.67 2.88 -15.55
C PRO A 72 -3.59 1.97 -16.14
N GLY A 73 -2.70 1.47 -15.28
CA GLY A 73 -1.65 0.54 -15.66
C GLY A 73 -0.39 1.21 -16.25
N THR A 74 -0.20 2.50 -16.01
CA THR A 74 1.02 3.22 -16.40
C THR A 74 2.17 2.99 -15.44
N PHE A 75 1.86 2.64 -14.18
CA PHE A 75 2.83 2.44 -13.09
C PHE A 75 3.81 3.60 -12.92
N GLY A 76 3.33 4.82 -13.21
CA GLY A 76 4.15 6.04 -13.24
C GLY A 76 4.74 6.44 -11.89
N VAL A 77 4.17 5.92 -10.79
CA VAL A 77 4.66 6.12 -9.42
C VAL A 77 5.04 4.81 -8.73
N ALA A 78 5.25 3.75 -9.52
CA ALA A 78 5.71 2.48 -8.98
C ALA A 78 7.13 2.58 -8.43
N HIS A 79 7.35 2.08 -7.22
CA HIS A 79 8.63 2.13 -6.52
C HIS A 79 8.77 0.99 -5.53
N TYR A 80 9.93 0.82 -4.93
CA TYR A 80 10.13 -0.17 -3.89
C TYR A 80 11.03 0.33 -2.76
N HIS A 81 10.98 -0.38 -1.64
CA HIS A 81 11.79 -0.14 -0.45
C HIS A 81 12.57 -1.42 -0.13
N PRO A 82 13.86 -1.50 -0.50
CA PRO A 82 14.65 -2.72 -0.29
C PRO A 82 14.95 -3.03 1.17
N GLN A 83 14.80 -2.06 2.06
CA GLN A 83 15.15 -2.18 3.47
C GLN A 83 14.22 -1.36 4.35
N PHE A 84 14.19 -1.72 5.63
CA PHE A 84 13.47 -1.00 6.69
C PHE A 84 14.37 -0.80 7.90
N LEU A 85 14.27 0.36 8.53
CA LEU A 85 14.84 0.64 9.82
C LEU A 85 13.74 0.50 10.89
N GLY A 86 13.64 -0.67 11.51
CA GLY A 86 12.48 -1.02 12.31
C GLY A 86 11.22 -1.12 11.45
N HIS A 87 10.27 -0.22 11.64
CA HIS A 87 9.05 -0.13 10.83
C HIS A 87 9.09 0.97 9.76
N GLU A 88 10.12 1.81 9.78
CA GLU A 88 10.28 2.91 8.83
C GLU A 88 10.93 2.42 7.53
N PRO A 89 10.33 2.67 6.37
CA PRO A 89 10.91 2.30 5.09
C PRO A 89 12.11 3.19 4.77
N CYS A 90 13.12 2.64 4.10
CA CYS A 90 14.13 3.45 3.41
C CYS A 90 13.46 4.35 2.34
N PRO A 91 14.14 5.37 1.81
CA PRO A 91 13.62 6.17 0.70
C PRO A 91 13.14 5.32 -0.47
N ARG A 92 12.16 5.85 -1.21
CA ARG A 92 11.65 5.23 -2.44
C ARG A 92 12.78 4.98 -3.44
N VAL A 93 12.87 3.78 -3.96
CA VAL A 93 13.79 3.41 -5.04
C VAL A 93 13.00 3.24 -6.32
N TRP A 94 13.40 3.96 -7.36
CA TRP A 94 12.77 3.95 -8.67
C TRP A 94 13.59 3.06 -9.61
N ASP A 95 12.90 2.21 -10.36
CA ASP A 95 13.53 1.32 -11.33
C ASP A 95 12.75 1.39 -12.66
N ALA A 96 13.45 1.71 -13.73
CA ALA A 96 12.84 1.82 -15.06
C ALA A 96 12.22 0.48 -15.53
N LYS A 97 12.78 -0.66 -15.12
CA LYS A 97 12.21 -1.97 -15.41
C LYS A 97 10.89 -2.19 -14.67
N LEU A 98 10.82 -1.71 -13.42
CA LEU A 98 9.60 -1.77 -12.62
C LEU A 98 8.45 -1.01 -13.30
N THR A 99 8.71 0.19 -13.81
CA THR A 99 7.71 0.97 -14.54
C THR A 99 7.35 0.33 -15.89
N ALA A 100 8.33 -0.22 -16.62
CA ALA A 100 8.11 -0.78 -17.95
C ALA A 100 7.35 -2.12 -17.93
N ASP A 101 7.68 -3.02 -17.01
CA ASP A 101 7.01 -4.33 -16.82
C ASP A 101 7.04 -4.72 -15.34
N PRO A 102 6.11 -4.17 -14.54
CA PRO A 102 6.08 -4.38 -13.09
C PRO A 102 5.91 -5.85 -12.71
N TRP A 103 5.24 -6.61 -13.55
CA TRP A 103 4.94 -8.01 -13.24
C TRP A 103 6.14 -8.93 -13.44
N SER A 104 6.87 -8.75 -14.53
CA SER A 104 8.13 -9.44 -14.75
C SER A 104 9.16 -9.04 -13.71
N TRP A 105 9.27 -7.74 -13.45
CA TRP A 105 10.16 -7.21 -12.42
C TRP A 105 9.87 -7.83 -11.04
N LEU A 106 8.58 -7.88 -10.65
CA LEU A 106 8.18 -8.47 -9.37
C LEU A 106 8.58 -9.95 -9.27
N GLY A 107 8.36 -10.72 -10.34
CA GLY A 107 8.76 -12.12 -10.40
C GLY A 107 10.28 -12.29 -10.24
N ASP A 108 11.06 -11.46 -10.92
CA ASP A 108 12.53 -11.46 -10.82
C ASP A 108 13.00 -11.08 -9.40
N GLN A 109 12.33 -10.11 -8.76
CA GLN A 109 12.64 -9.75 -7.35
C GLN A 109 12.42 -10.95 -6.43
N PHE A 110 11.30 -11.65 -6.54
CA PHE A 110 11.03 -12.82 -5.70
C PHE A 110 11.96 -13.97 -5.97
N ALA A 111 12.37 -14.18 -7.21
CA ALA A 111 13.39 -15.16 -7.56
C ALA A 111 14.75 -14.81 -6.93
N GLN A 112 15.14 -13.54 -6.96
CA GLN A 112 16.37 -13.05 -6.33
C GLN A 112 16.29 -13.12 -4.79
N LEU A 113 15.17 -12.69 -4.21
CA LEU A 113 14.92 -12.75 -2.75
C LEU A 113 14.89 -14.19 -2.23
N GLY A 114 14.48 -15.14 -3.05
CA GLY A 114 14.50 -16.57 -2.73
C GLY A 114 15.83 -17.25 -2.96
N ALA A 115 16.74 -16.65 -3.74
CA ALA A 115 18.04 -17.24 -4.01
C ALA A 115 18.91 -17.24 -2.74
N VAL A 116 19.37 -18.42 -2.35
CA VAL A 116 20.27 -18.57 -1.19
C VAL A 116 21.66 -18.07 -1.57
N GLY A 117 22.18 -17.06 -0.85
CA GLY A 117 23.55 -16.58 -1.04
C GLY A 117 23.71 -15.11 -1.45
N GLY A 118 22.63 -14.31 -1.35
CA GLY A 118 22.73 -12.86 -1.53
C GLY A 118 23.66 -12.23 -0.47
N THR A 119 24.27 -11.09 -0.85
CA THR A 119 25.10 -10.31 0.07
C THR A 119 24.26 -9.71 1.19
N GLU A 120 24.71 -9.81 2.44
CA GLU A 120 24.08 -9.17 3.59
C GLU A 120 23.88 -7.65 3.39
N PRO A 121 22.78 -7.09 3.92
CA PRO A 121 21.74 -7.72 4.72
C PRO A 121 20.61 -8.29 3.87
N TRP A 122 20.44 -9.59 3.87
CA TRP A 122 19.41 -10.28 3.12
C TRP A 122 18.07 -10.28 3.91
N PRO A 123 16.95 -9.79 3.35
CA PRO A 123 15.71 -9.60 4.12
C PRO A 123 14.98 -10.91 4.42
N VAL A 124 15.24 -11.98 3.67
CA VAL A 124 14.52 -13.25 3.80
C VAL A 124 15.34 -14.29 4.53
N ASN A 125 14.72 -15.02 5.45
CA ASN A 125 15.37 -16.16 6.08
C ASN A 125 15.75 -17.22 5.03
N PRO A 126 16.99 -17.69 5.00
CA PRO A 126 17.43 -18.69 4.01
C PRO A 126 16.57 -19.96 3.93
N ALA A 127 15.95 -20.38 5.04
CA ALA A 127 15.04 -21.51 5.07
C ALA A 127 13.77 -21.31 4.24
N ASP A 128 13.34 -20.08 4.03
CA ASP A 128 12.14 -19.72 3.28
C ASP A 128 12.43 -19.46 1.79
N GLY A 129 13.70 -19.30 1.41
CA GLY A 129 14.11 -18.95 0.05
C GLY A 129 13.54 -19.84 -1.05
N PRO A 130 13.70 -21.17 -0.98
CA PRO A 130 13.18 -22.08 -1.99
C PRO A 130 11.65 -22.00 -2.16
N GLU A 131 10.93 -21.86 -1.06
CA GLU A 131 9.48 -21.75 -1.07
C GLU A 131 9.03 -20.40 -1.62
N LEU A 132 9.72 -19.30 -1.30
CA LEU A 132 9.46 -17.99 -1.84
C LEU A 132 9.65 -17.98 -3.38
N THR A 133 10.71 -18.60 -3.87
CA THR A 133 10.93 -18.77 -5.31
C THR A 133 9.79 -19.56 -5.96
N ARG A 134 9.37 -20.65 -5.35
CA ARG A 134 8.25 -21.47 -5.84
C ARG A 134 6.94 -20.69 -5.92
N LEU A 135 6.68 -19.81 -4.96
CA LEU A 135 5.46 -19.00 -4.87
C LEU A 135 5.50 -17.73 -5.74
N SER A 136 6.62 -17.40 -6.35
CA SER A 136 6.78 -16.14 -7.09
C SER A 136 5.68 -15.88 -8.13
N ALA A 137 5.34 -16.89 -8.95
CA ALA A 137 4.29 -16.79 -9.97
C ALA A 137 2.90 -16.57 -9.35
N GLU A 138 2.60 -17.22 -8.22
CA GLU A 138 1.34 -17.04 -7.50
C GLU A 138 1.26 -15.63 -6.91
N ILE A 139 2.33 -15.14 -6.28
CA ILE A 139 2.41 -13.78 -5.74
C ILE A 139 2.16 -12.74 -6.83
N VAL A 140 2.80 -12.88 -8.00
CA VAL A 140 2.56 -12.01 -9.16
C VAL A 140 1.11 -12.07 -9.61
N SER A 141 0.51 -13.28 -9.66
CA SER A 141 -0.91 -13.43 -10.02
C SER A 141 -1.86 -12.73 -9.06
N LEU A 142 -1.61 -12.86 -7.77
CA LEU A 142 -2.38 -12.17 -6.72
C LEU A 142 -2.21 -10.66 -6.79
N ALA A 143 -0.98 -10.17 -7.01
CA ALA A 143 -0.69 -8.76 -7.16
C ALA A 143 -1.41 -8.14 -8.37
N ARG A 144 -1.45 -8.84 -9.50
CA ARG A 144 -2.21 -8.40 -10.69
C ARG A 144 -3.69 -8.21 -10.43
N GLN A 145 -4.31 -9.04 -9.58
CA GLN A 145 -5.72 -8.90 -9.20
C GLN A 145 -6.00 -7.64 -8.38
N LEU A 146 -4.97 -7.09 -7.76
CA LEU A 146 -5.03 -5.91 -6.89
C LEU A 146 -4.33 -4.70 -7.50
N GLY A 147 -3.95 -4.78 -8.77
CA GLY A 147 -3.32 -3.70 -9.52
C GLY A 147 -4.21 -2.49 -9.71
N PRO A 148 -3.62 -1.34 -10.12
CA PRO A 148 -4.34 -0.09 -10.21
C PRO A 148 -5.47 -0.12 -11.25
N ASP A 149 -5.30 -0.86 -12.34
CA ASP A 149 -6.32 -1.07 -13.37
C ASP A 149 -7.57 -1.79 -12.87
N ARG A 150 -7.41 -2.69 -11.89
CA ARG A 150 -8.50 -3.50 -11.31
C ARG A 150 -9.23 -2.81 -10.17
N CYS A 151 -8.54 -1.98 -9.42
CA CYS A 151 -9.04 -1.41 -8.15
C CYS A 151 -9.32 0.10 -8.23
N ARG A 152 -9.34 0.69 -9.43
CA ARG A 152 -9.54 2.13 -9.63
C ARG A 152 -10.83 2.67 -9.02
N SER A 153 -11.94 1.93 -9.12
CA SER A 153 -13.21 2.35 -8.53
C SER A 153 -13.14 2.43 -7.00
N ALA A 154 -12.43 1.50 -6.36
CA ALA A 154 -12.22 1.54 -4.91
C ALA A 154 -11.36 2.73 -4.51
N ALA A 155 -10.30 3.04 -5.27
CA ALA A 155 -9.45 4.21 -5.05
C ALA A 155 -10.26 5.51 -5.20
N ARG A 156 -11.12 5.61 -6.22
CA ARG A 156 -11.98 6.78 -6.41
C ARG A 156 -12.97 6.97 -5.28
N CYS A 157 -13.58 5.90 -4.77
CA CYS A 157 -14.44 5.97 -3.60
C CYS A 157 -13.68 6.45 -2.36
N TYR A 158 -12.45 6.00 -2.17
CA TYR A 158 -11.61 6.44 -1.05
C TYR A 158 -11.27 7.93 -1.17
N GLU A 159 -10.84 8.39 -2.35
CA GLU A 159 -10.56 9.81 -2.63
C GLU A 159 -11.78 10.69 -2.30
N LEU A 160 -12.97 10.35 -2.80
CA LEU A 160 -14.20 11.09 -2.51
C LEU A 160 -14.54 11.11 -1.02
N THR A 161 -14.27 10.02 -0.31
CA THR A 161 -14.47 9.95 1.14
C THR A 161 -13.48 10.84 1.89
N TRP A 162 -12.21 10.86 1.44
CA TRP A 162 -11.19 11.74 1.98
C TRP A 162 -11.55 13.21 1.78
N ASP A 163 -11.93 13.60 0.58
CA ASP A 163 -12.35 14.97 0.26
C ASP A 163 -13.53 15.42 1.12
N ALA A 164 -14.51 14.53 1.33
CA ALA A 164 -15.64 14.80 2.21
C ALA A 164 -15.20 14.98 3.67
N ALA A 165 -14.31 14.13 4.18
CA ALA A 165 -13.79 14.22 5.53
C ALA A 165 -12.97 15.51 5.76
N GLU A 166 -12.14 15.90 4.78
CA GLU A 166 -11.38 17.14 4.84
C GLU A 166 -12.29 18.36 4.80
N SER A 167 -13.34 18.33 3.99
CA SER A 167 -14.36 19.39 3.96
C SER A 167 -15.06 19.58 5.30
N VAL A 168 -15.43 18.47 5.96
CA VAL A 168 -16.02 18.52 7.32
C VAL A 168 -15.01 19.07 8.33
N ARG A 169 -13.74 18.68 8.26
CA ARG A 169 -12.68 19.19 9.13
C ARG A 169 -12.52 20.71 8.99
N LEU A 170 -12.52 21.22 7.76
CA LEU A 170 -12.46 22.65 7.48
C LEU A 170 -13.68 23.40 8.03
N MET A 171 -14.87 22.84 7.86
CA MET A 171 -16.11 23.44 8.40
C MET A 171 -16.08 23.52 9.93
N ILE A 172 -15.62 22.46 10.60
CA ILE A 172 -15.44 22.47 12.07
C ILE A 172 -14.40 23.52 12.49
N GLY A 173 -13.31 23.62 11.76
CA GLY A 173 -12.28 24.64 11.98
C GLY A 173 -12.85 26.05 11.86
N TYR A 174 -13.66 26.31 10.84
CA TYR A 174 -14.33 27.58 10.65
C TYR A 174 -15.30 27.94 11.79
N LEU A 175 -16.09 26.98 12.28
CA LEU A 175 -16.99 27.21 13.40
C LEU A 175 -16.25 27.58 14.69
N ARG A 176 -15.05 27.04 14.89
CA ARG A 176 -14.20 27.35 16.07
C ARG A 176 -13.38 28.62 15.92
N ARG A 177 -12.91 28.92 14.74
CA ARG A 177 -11.99 30.02 14.42
C ARG A 177 -12.35 30.64 13.05
N PRO A 178 -13.44 31.43 12.99
CA PRO A 178 -13.91 32.02 11.73
C PRO A 178 -12.89 32.98 11.08
N ASP A 179 -11.98 33.51 11.89
CA ASP A 179 -10.88 34.39 11.48
C ASP A 179 -9.81 33.68 10.64
N LEU A 180 -9.78 32.32 10.67
CA LEU A 180 -8.83 31.50 9.92
C LEU A 180 -9.46 30.86 8.68
N LEU A 181 -10.66 31.25 8.30
CA LEU A 181 -11.37 30.72 7.17
C LEU A 181 -10.61 31.00 5.87
N ASP A 182 -10.26 29.94 5.16
CA ASP A 182 -9.82 30.03 3.78
C ASP A 182 -11.05 30.18 2.86
N GLU A 183 -11.30 31.41 2.44
CA GLU A 183 -12.46 31.76 1.61
C GLU A 183 -12.48 31.01 0.28
N GLU A 184 -11.33 30.76 -0.37
CA GLU A 184 -11.26 30.04 -1.64
C GLU A 184 -11.66 28.58 -1.48
N ARG A 185 -11.20 27.94 -0.41
CA ARG A 185 -11.50 26.53 -0.13
C ARG A 185 -12.96 26.28 0.23
N VAL A 186 -13.65 27.26 0.82
CA VAL A 186 -15.06 27.11 1.21
C VAL A 186 -16.05 27.71 0.19
N ALA A 187 -15.56 28.49 -0.78
CA ALA A 187 -16.39 29.11 -1.80
C ALA A 187 -17.33 28.14 -2.54
N PRO A 188 -16.89 26.92 -2.95
CA PRO A 188 -17.75 25.93 -3.59
C PRO A 188 -18.98 25.54 -2.75
N TRP A 189 -18.84 25.56 -1.43
CA TRP A 189 -19.90 25.15 -0.49
C TRP A 189 -20.89 26.27 -0.17
N ARG A 190 -20.49 27.53 -0.29
CA ARG A 190 -21.37 28.70 -0.08
C ARG A 190 -22.41 28.86 -1.19
N GLY A 191 -22.09 28.39 -2.42
CA GLY A 191 -22.98 28.48 -3.58
C GLY A 191 -24.07 27.41 -3.65
N ALA A 192 -23.84 26.26 -3.04
CA ALA A 192 -24.76 25.12 -3.14
C ALA A 192 -26.07 25.26 -2.33
N GLY A 193 -26.14 26.24 -1.40
CA GLY A 193 -27.28 26.42 -0.51
C GLY A 193 -28.41 27.29 -1.04
N ARG A 194 -28.34 27.84 -2.27
CA ARG A 194 -29.37 28.74 -2.83
C ARG A 194 -30.15 28.19 -4.03
N ALA A 195 -29.91 26.99 -4.45
CA ALA A 195 -30.68 26.36 -5.51
C ALA A 195 -31.70 25.38 -4.91
N GLY A 196 -32.91 25.86 -4.64
CA GLY A 196 -34.08 25.01 -4.52
C GLY A 196 -34.75 24.88 -3.16
N CYS A 197 -35.32 25.96 -2.66
CA CYS A 197 -36.62 25.89 -2.00
C CYS A 197 -37.57 26.79 -2.82
N GLY A 198 -37.93 26.30 -3.99
CA GLY A 198 -39.07 26.78 -4.74
C GLY A 198 -40.32 26.23 -4.08
N SER A 199 -41.17 27.12 -3.63
CA SER A 199 -42.51 26.91 -3.09
C SER A 199 -43.34 25.92 -3.87
N VAL A 200 -43.96 24.96 -3.20
CA VAL A 200 -45.26 24.40 -3.57
C VAL A 200 -46.17 24.58 -2.38
#